data_6bbd1eead581b5ee6040d49c375209f5
#
_entry.id   6bbd1eead581b5ee6040d49c375209f5
#
_cell.length_a   1.000
_cell.length_b   1.000
_cell.length_c   1.000
_cell.angle_alpha   90.00
_cell.angle_beta   90.00
_cell.angle_gamma   90.00
#
_symmetry.space_group_name_H-M   'P 1'
#
loop_
_entity.id
_entity.type
_entity.pdbx_description
1 polymer ?
#
loop_
_entity_poly.entity_id
_entity_poly.type
_entity_poly.pdbx_seq_one_letter_code
_entity_poly.pdbx_strand_id
1 'polypeptide(L)'
;MESFTQTFFSENPDFDIWNNLKNFSYIEYVKKYFKNRDMEPDIKLLDTISGSISQAFEYFEASKVVSIQTAPLMLYYGTINLLFGASCLISGKVINVSGHGLALNLQTLENHSLLNIEVDIKNNQGAGFANYLEILSKQKISQKHTIKLEDIFSSIPELFREYININENRQLSILPLIKLVNDNMEAYKCQLNSAQYHYIKKIEMSEKYKQSFLPHQKNYKNELIFYVKLGKNDSIKTSFLGEFFFQLEINESLVIEPIFLGVIGLYILATLSRYHTDYWNSFIKNNKDGLINFIEKFLNFMRRYLPNYILDIIEEKKHIYTNHVVSIEDLRSNLSEKYIEERIKRIIQENTRS
;
A
#
# COMPACT_ATOMS: atom_id res chain seq x y z
N MET A 1 0.53 13.72 12.74
CA MET A 1 1.78 14.30 12.20
C MET A 1 1.56 14.54 10.73
N GLU A 2 1.72 15.75 10.25
CA GLU A 2 1.80 16.02 8.82
C GLU A 2 3.08 15.34 8.32
N SER A 3 2.94 14.27 7.53
CA SER A 3 4.10 13.60 6.95
C SER A 3 4.74 14.53 5.94
N PHE A 4 5.99 14.92 6.18
CA PHE A 4 6.76 15.67 5.22
C PHE A 4 6.94 14.82 3.95
N THR A 5 6.46 15.31 2.82
CA THR A 5 6.59 14.63 1.52
C THR A 5 7.81 15.19 0.79
N GLN A 6 8.72 14.32 0.40
CA GLN A 6 9.92 14.69 -0.37
C GLN A 6 9.91 13.96 -1.71
N THR A 7 10.08 14.73 -2.78
CA THR A 7 10.21 14.18 -4.14
C THR A 7 11.69 13.98 -4.47
N PHE A 8 12.02 12.79 -4.94
CA PHE A 8 13.36 12.41 -5.37
C PHE A 8 13.37 12.15 -6.87
N PHE A 9 14.36 12.69 -7.55
CA PHE A 9 14.66 12.29 -8.92
C PHE A 9 15.47 10.99 -8.89
N SER A 10 14.99 9.96 -9.58
CA SER A 10 15.69 8.67 -9.67
C SER A 10 15.35 7.96 -10.97
N GLU A 11 16.38 7.48 -11.65
CA GLU A 11 16.24 6.61 -12.82
C GLU A 11 15.94 5.16 -12.43
N ASN A 12 16.33 4.77 -11.20
CA ASN A 12 16.09 3.44 -10.64
C ASN A 12 15.66 3.52 -9.18
N PRO A 13 14.39 3.85 -8.92
CA PRO A 13 13.87 3.98 -7.56
C PRO A 13 14.06 2.73 -6.68
N ASP A 14 13.98 1.54 -7.25
CA ASP A 14 14.18 0.29 -6.50
C ASP A 14 15.59 0.20 -5.94
N PHE A 15 16.58 0.57 -6.76
CA PHE A 15 17.97 0.60 -6.33
C PHE A 15 18.18 1.61 -5.19
N ASP A 16 17.65 2.82 -5.32
CA ASP A 16 17.83 3.88 -4.33
C ASP A 16 17.17 3.52 -2.99
N ILE A 17 15.95 2.96 -3.03
CA ILE A 17 15.26 2.51 -1.82
C ILE A 17 16.06 1.43 -1.11
N TRP A 18 16.46 0.38 -1.86
CA TRP A 18 17.22 -0.71 -1.26
C TRP A 18 18.62 -0.29 -0.82
N ASN A 19 19.25 0.66 -1.49
CA ASN A 19 20.52 1.22 -1.04
C ASN A 19 20.41 1.88 0.33
N ASN A 20 19.32 2.60 0.58
CA ASN A 20 19.05 3.20 1.90
C ASN A 20 18.67 2.13 2.94
N LEU A 21 17.81 1.17 2.63
CA LEU A 21 17.42 0.10 3.56
C LEU A 21 18.60 -0.81 3.92
N LYS A 22 19.48 -1.12 2.98
CA LYS A 22 20.68 -1.95 3.19
C LYS A 22 21.67 -1.35 4.19
N ASN A 23 21.63 -0.04 4.42
CA ASN A 23 22.45 0.55 5.48
C ASN A 23 22.14 -0.09 6.84
N PHE A 24 20.89 -0.51 7.08
CA PHE A 24 20.47 -1.21 8.30
C PHE A 24 20.93 -2.68 8.38
N SER A 25 21.57 -3.23 7.34
CA SER A 25 22.30 -4.51 7.41
C SER A 25 23.65 -4.37 8.14
N TYR A 26 24.11 -3.14 8.39
CA TYR A 26 25.35 -2.88 9.09
C TYR A 26 25.08 -2.50 10.52
N ILE A 27 25.61 -3.27 11.47
CA ILE A 27 25.44 -3.08 12.92
C ILE A 27 25.76 -1.66 13.37
N GLU A 28 26.86 -1.07 12.87
CA GLU A 28 27.27 0.28 13.25
C GLU A 28 26.28 1.36 12.76
N TYR A 29 25.60 1.12 11.63
CA TYR A 29 24.56 2.03 11.16
C TYR A 29 23.32 1.93 12.04
N VAL A 30 22.92 0.72 12.44
CA VAL A 30 21.81 0.47 13.37
C VAL A 30 22.11 1.10 14.74
N LYS A 31 23.33 0.96 15.26
CA LYS A 31 23.76 1.63 16.51
C LYS A 31 23.61 3.14 16.41
N LYS A 32 24.07 3.75 15.29
CA LYS A 32 23.95 5.19 15.06
C LYS A 32 22.48 5.63 15.02
N TYR A 33 21.60 4.85 14.40
CA TYR A 33 20.16 5.12 14.36
C TYR A 33 19.57 5.19 15.77
N PHE A 34 19.89 4.24 16.65
CA PHE A 34 19.42 4.22 18.03
C PHE A 34 20.04 5.32 18.88
N LYS A 35 21.33 5.57 18.73
CA LYS A 35 22.03 6.67 19.43
C LYS A 35 21.39 8.04 19.14
N ASN A 36 20.98 8.29 17.90
CA ASN A 36 20.30 9.53 17.52
C ASN A 36 18.88 9.66 18.14
N ARG A 37 18.39 8.60 18.79
CA ARG A 37 17.09 8.53 19.49
C ARG A 37 17.25 8.31 21.00
N ASP A 38 18.46 8.54 21.52
CA ASP A 38 18.83 8.34 22.92
C ASP A 38 18.48 6.93 23.45
N MET A 39 18.69 5.90 22.60
CA MET A 39 18.44 4.49 22.93
C MET A 39 19.74 3.69 22.87
N GLU A 40 19.88 2.72 23.80
CA GLU A 40 20.99 1.78 23.85
C GLU A 40 20.49 0.34 23.55
N PRO A 41 20.60 -0.12 22.30
CA PRO A 41 20.18 -1.46 21.92
C PRO A 41 21.18 -2.52 22.42
N ASP A 42 20.68 -3.69 22.81
CA ASP A 42 21.52 -4.85 23.05
C ASP A 42 22.03 -5.48 21.72
N ILE A 43 23.04 -6.33 21.83
CA ILE A 43 23.67 -6.96 20.67
C ILE A 43 22.67 -7.87 19.91
N LYS A 44 21.77 -8.54 20.62
CA LYS A 44 20.76 -9.41 20.02
C LYS A 44 19.80 -8.63 19.13
N LEU A 45 19.39 -7.44 19.56
CA LEU A 45 18.52 -6.56 18.77
C LEU A 45 19.24 -6.10 17.50
N LEU A 46 20.50 -5.70 17.65
CA LEU A 46 21.34 -5.26 16.52
C LEU A 46 21.50 -6.36 15.46
N ASP A 47 21.87 -7.57 15.90
CA ASP A 47 22.04 -8.73 15.01
C ASP A 47 20.72 -9.13 14.35
N THR A 48 19.61 -9.08 15.11
CA THR A 48 18.28 -9.41 14.59
C THR A 48 17.87 -8.45 13.47
N ILE A 49 18.02 -7.14 13.66
CA ILE A 49 17.68 -6.14 12.64
C ILE A 49 18.57 -6.31 11.41
N SER A 50 19.88 -6.34 11.63
CA SER A 50 20.88 -6.45 10.56
C SER A 50 20.65 -7.72 9.71
N GLY A 51 20.51 -8.87 10.34
CA GLY A 51 20.27 -10.14 9.67
C GLY A 51 18.95 -10.16 8.91
N SER A 52 17.87 -9.65 9.52
CA SER A 52 16.55 -9.61 8.88
C SER A 52 16.51 -8.73 7.64
N ILE A 53 17.12 -7.54 7.68
CA ILE A 53 17.19 -6.63 6.51
C ILE A 53 18.05 -7.22 5.40
N SER A 54 19.19 -7.85 5.76
CA SER A 54 20.05 -8.53 4.79
C SER A 54 19.30 -9.65 4.07
N GLN A 55 18.66 -10.55 4.81
CA GLN A 55 17.87 -11.65 4.23
C GLN A 55 16.68 -11.13 3.41
N ALA A 56 16.02 -10.08 3.86
CA ALA A 56 14.94 -9.47 3.10
C ALA A 56 15.39 -9.04 1.70
N PHE A 57 16.53 -8.35 1.63
CA PHE A 57 17.11 -7.94 0.34
C PHE A 57 17.38 -9.11 -0.59
N GLU A 58 18.03 -10.18 -0.09
CA GLU A 58 18.34 -11.37 -0.88
C GLU A 58 17.08 -12.04 -1.44
N TYR A 59 16.03 -12.17 -0.63
CA TYR A 59 14.75 -12.73 -1.07
C TYR A 59 14.04 -11.86 -2.10
N PHE A 60 14.07 -10.53 -1.94
CA PHE A 60 13.51 -9.60 -2.92
C PHE A 60 14.24 -9.73 -4.26
N GLU A 61 15.58 -9.78 -4.27
CA GLU A 61 16.37 -9.99 -5.49
C GLU A 61 16.09 -11.36 -6.12
N ALA A 62 16.08 -12.42 -5.31
CA ALA A 62 15.75 -13.78 -5.79
C ALA A 62 14.36 -13.82 -6.44
N SER A 63 13.38 -13.09 -5.89
CA SER A 63 12.02 -13.05 -6.42
C SER A 63 11.92 -12.46 -7.83
N LYS A 64 12.91 -11.66 -8.26
CA LYS A 64 12.91 -11.00 -9.58
C LYS A 64 13.35 -11.97 -10.70
N VAL A 65 14.14 -13.00 -10.37
CA VAL A 65 14.78 -13.88 -11.34
C VAL A 65 14.14 -15.27 -11.44
N VAL A 66 13.26 -15.62 -10.51
CA VAL A 66 12.50 -16.87 -10.55
C VAL A 66 11.17 -16.69 -11.28
N SER A 67 10.59 -17.81 -11.77
CA SER A 67 9.29 -17.76 -12.43
C SER A 67 8.13 -17.52 -11.46
N ILE A 68 6.95 -17.24 -12.01
CA ILE A 68 5.69 -17.09 -11.27
C ILE A 68 5.36 -18.30 -10.38
N GLN A 69 5.95 -19.47 -10.65
CA GLN A 69 5.79 -20.67 -9.85
C GLN A 69 6.27 -20.47 -8.41
N THR A 70 7.38 -19.75 -8.23
CA THR A 70 8.06 -19.62 -6.93
C THR A 70 8.25 -18.17 -6.50
N ALA A 71 8.06 -17.21 -7.40
CA ALA A 71 8.21 -15.79 -7.09
C ALA A 71 7.37 -15.31 -5.90
N PRO A 72 6.08 -15.72 -5.73
CA PRO A 72 5.29 -15.35 -4.57
C PRO A 72 5.91 -15.82 -3.25
N LEU A 73 6.50 -17.02 -3.23
CA LEU A 73 7.11 -17.60 -2.04
C LEU A 73 8.37 -16.81 -1.63
N MET A 74 9.26 -16.54 -2.59
CA MET A 74 10.48 -15.75 -2.31
C MET A 74 10.11 -14.36 -1.81
N LEU A 75 9.19 -13.69 -2.50
CA LEU A 75 8.77 -12.34 -2.14
C LEU A 75 8.10 -12.28 -0.77
N TYR A 76 7.30 -13.29 -0.42
CA TYR A 76 6.67 -13.38 0.90
C TYR A 76 7.70 -13.53 2.01
N TYR A 77 8.71 -14.40 1.87
CA TYR A 77 9.77 -14.53 2.86
C TYR A 77 10.57 -13.23 2.99
N GLY A 78 10.90 -12.58 1.89
CA GLY A 78 11.52 -11.25 1.92
C GLY A 78 10.66 -10.23 2.66
N THR A 79 9.35 -10.23 2.38
CA THR A 79 8.37 -9.36 3.05
C THR A 79 8.37 -9.57 4.57
N ILE A 80 8.28 -10.81 5.04
CA ILE A 80 8.24 -11.10 6.47
C ILE A 80 9.55 -10.70 7.17
N ASN A 81 10.71 -10.96 6.55
CA ASN A 81 11.99 -10.52 7.09
C ASN A 81 12.08 -8.99 7.16
N LEU A 82 11.64 -8.29 6.12
CA LEU A 82 11.64 -6.82 6.10
C LEU A 82 10.73 -6.23 7.18
N LEU A 83 9.50 -6.76 7.31
CA LEU A 83 8.54 -6.32 8.32
C LEU A 83 9.04 -6.61 9.74
N PHE A 84 9.67 -7.77 9.95
CA PHE A 84 10.23 -8.16 11.25
C PHE A 84 11.38 -7.24 11.64
N GLY A 85 12.37 -7.07 10.75
CA GLY A 85 13.52 -6.18 11.00
C GLY A 85 13.09 -4.74 11.25
N ALA A 86 12.18 -4.20 10.43
CA ALA A 86 11.64 -2.85 10.60
C ALA A 86 10.84 -2.71 11.90
N SER A 87 10.04 -3.72 12.27
CA SER A 87 9.29 -3.69 13.53
C SER A 87 10.20 -3.72 14.76
N CYS A 88 11.28 -4.50 14.72
CA CYS A 88 12.31 -4.50 15.76
C CYS A 88 13.01 -3.14 15.86
N LEU A 89 13.33 -2.54 14.70
CA LEU A 89 13.98 -1.22 14.63
C LEU A 89 13.09 -0.12 15.24
N ILE A 90 11.82 -0.07 14.85
CA ILE A 90 10.86 0.96 15.31
C ILE A 90 10.47 0.77 16.77
N SER A 91 10.31 -0.49 17.23
CA SER A 91 9.93 -0.77 18.61
C SER A 91 11.10 -0.71 19.62
N GLY A 92 12.34 -0.73 19.12
CA GLY A 92 13.55 -0.76 19.96
C GLY A 92 13.74 -2.06 20.75
N LYS A 93 13.09 -3.15 20.35
CA LYS A 93 13.19 -4.47 20.98
C LYS A 93 12.92 -5.58 19.98
N VAL A 94 13.47 -6.77 20.27
CA VAL A 94 13.12 -7.97 19.52
C VAL A 94 11.67 -8.34 19.81
N ILE A 95 10.81 -8.28 18.79
CA ILE A 95 9.39 -8.60 18.94
C ILE A 95 9.17 -10.12 18.97
N ASN A 96 8.19 -10.58 19.73
CA ASN A 96 7.84 -12.00 19.77
C ASN A 96 6.84 -12.34 18.65
N VAL A 97 7.23 -13.21 17.75
CA VAL A 97 6.40 -13.72 16.65
C VAL A 97 6.43 -15.25 16.68
N SER A 98 5.30 -15.88 16.98
CA SER A 98 5.16 -17.33 17.05
C SER A 98 4.55 -17.95 15.79
N GLY A 99 4.10 -17.14 14.83
CA GLY A 99 3.54 -17.58 13.55
C GLY A 99 3.07 -16.40 12.70
N HIS A 100 2.65 -16.69 11.48
CA HIS A 100 2.27 -15.65 10.51
C HIS A 100 1.07 -14.78 10.97
N GLY A 101 0.18 -15.34 11.80
CA GLY A 101 -1.07 -14.67 12.17
C GLY A 101 -2.12 -14.69 11.06
N LEU A 102 -1.86 -15.45 10.00
CA LEU A 102 -2.74 -15.66 8.86
C LEU A 102 -3.01 -17.15 8.69
N ALA A 103 -4.20 -17.53 8.25
CA ALA A 103 -4.55 -18.91 7.96
C ALA A 103 -5.45 -19.01 6.73
N LEU A 104 -5.01 -19.77 5.74
CA LEU A 104 -5.79 -20.02 4.53
C LEU A 104 -7.03 -20.86 4.87
N ASN A 105 -8.21 -20.48 4.35
CA ASN A 105 -9.40 -21.29 4.45
C ASN A 105 -9.38 -22.33 3.32
N LEU A 106 -9.01 -23.57 3.67
CA LEU A 106 -8.82 -24.65 2.69
C LEU A 106 -10.13 -25.06 1.99
N GLN A 107 -11.28 -24.85 2.60
CA GLN A 107 -12.59 -25.18 1.98
C GLN A 107 -12.84 -24.32 0.73
N THR A 108 -12.20 -23.16 0.63
CA THR A 108 -12.36 -22.28 -0.53
C THR A 108 -11.51 -22.68 -1.73
N LEU A 109 -10.60 -23.67 -1.58
CA LEU A 109 -9.79 -24.20 -2.68
C LEU A 109 -10.56 -25.18 -3.59
N GLU A 110 -11.49 -25.94 -3.03
CA GLU A 110 -12.04 -27.14 -3.70
C GLU A 110 -12.93 -26.86 -4.91
N ASN A 111 -13.55 -25.66 -5.02
CA ASN A 111 -14.48 -25.37 -6.13
C ASN A 111 -14.52 -23.90 -6.54
N HIS A 112 -13.51 -23.09 -6.21
CA HIS A 112 -13.60 -21.65 -6.41
C HIS A 112 -12.45 -21.09 -7.27
N SER A 113 -12.75 -20.01 -7.96
CA SER A 113 -11.74 -19.19 -8.63
C SER A 113 -10.73 -18.67 -7.59
N LEU A 114 -9.47 -18.46 -8.02
CA LEU A 114 -8.40 -17.93 -7.19
C LEU A 114 -8.83 -16.71 -6.36
N LEU A 115 -9.63 -15.82 -6.94
CA LEU A 115 -10.09 -14.59 -6.30
C LEU A 115 -11.05 -14.81 -5.14
N ASN A 116 -11.70 -15.97 -5.07
CA ASN A 116 -12.62 -16.35 -3.99
C ASN A 116 -11.92 -17.01 -2.80
N ILE A 117 -10.61 -17.23 -2.88
CA ILE A 117 -9.84 -17.81 -1.77
C ILE A 117 -9.88 -16.87 -0.58
N GLU A 118 -10.22 -17.42 0.56
CA GLU A 118 -10.35 -16.70 1.83
C GLU A 118 -9.15 -16.94 2.75
N VAL A 119 -8.84 -15.94 3.53
CA VAL A 119 -7.83 -15.99 4.57
C VAL A 119 -8.37 -15.41 5.87
N ASP A 120 -8.10 -16.11 6.96
CA ASP A 120 -8.39 -15.67 8.31
C ASP A 120 -7.21 -14.85 8.85
N ILE A 121 -7.51 -13.66 9.36
CA ILE A 121 -6.56 -12.80 10.08
C ILE A 121 -6.78 -13.03 11.57
N LYS A 122 -5.75 -13.54 12.26
CA LYS A 122 -5.78 -13.84 13.70
C LYS A 122 -5.28 -12.64 14.49
N ASN A 123 -5.87 -12.41 15.66
CA ASN A 123 -5.48 -11.35 16.59
C ASN A 123 -4.88 -11.87 17.90
N ASN A 124 -4.51 -13.17 17.96
CA ASN A 124 -3.92 -13.77 19.13
C ASN A 124 -2.48 -13.29 19.41
N GLN A 125 -2.04 -13.43 20.63
CA GLN A 125 -0.68 -13.08 21.04
C GLN A 125 0.36 -13.83 20.19
N GLY A 126 1.35 -13.09 19.66
CA GLY A 126 2.38 -13.64 18.78
C GLY A 126 1.97 -13.78 17.31
N ALA A 127 0.77 -13.33 16.92
CA ALA A 127 0.36 -13.28 15.52
C ALA A 127 1.20 -12.24 14.75
N GLY A 128 2.10 -12.69 13.89
CA GLY A 128 3.09 -11.84 13.21
C GLY A 128 2.44 -10.69 12.45
N PHE A 129 1.47 -10.98 11.60
CA PHE A 129 0.80 -9.94 10.79
C PHE A 129 0.17 -8.84 11.66
N ALA A 130 -0.57 -9.21 12.71
CA ALA A 130 -1.21 -8.23 13.59
C ALA A 130 -0.17 -7.35 14.33
N ASN A 131 0.94 -7.96 14.78
CA ASN A 131 2.03 -7.22 15.41
C ASN A 131 2.71 -6.25 14.45
N TYR A 132 3.00 -6.67 13.21
CA TYR A 132 3.60 -5.79 12.20
C TYR A 132 2.68 -4.62 11.87
N LEU A 133 1.39 -4.89 11.66
CA LEU A 133 0.39 -3.87 11.38
C LEU A 133 0.31 -2.85 12.53
N GLU A 134 0.24 -3.30 13.78
CA GLU A 134 0.15 -2.42 14.94
C GLU A 134 1.41 -1.55 15.11
N ILE A 135 2.60 -2.13 14.94
CA ILE A 135 3.87 -1.40 15.12
C ILE A 135 4.09 -0.40 13.98
N LEU A 136 3.91 -0.83 12.73
CA LEU A 136 4.32 -0.06 11.57
C LEU A 136 3.25 0.91 11.06
N SER A 137 1.96 0.56 11.14
CA SER A 137 0.87 1.43 10.67
C SER A 137 -0.01 2.02 11.76
N LYS A 138 0.24 1.64 13.04
CA LYS A 138 -0.59 2.05 14.19
C LYS A 138 -2.05 1.55 14.10
N GLN A 139 -2.34 0.61 13.21
CA GLN A 139 -3.65 -0.01 13.07
C GLN A 139 -3.71 -1.29 13.91
N LYS A 140 -4.82 -1.51 14.60
CA LYS A 140 -5.00 -2.66 15.48
C LYS A 140 -6.14 -3.55 15.02
N ILE A 141 -5.89 -4.85 14.98
CA ILE A 141 -6.90 -5.87 14.74
C ILE A 141 -7.48 -6.30 16.08
N SER A 142 -8.74 -5.93 16.34
CA SER A 142 -9.42 -6.20 17.60
C SER A 142 -10.08 -7.59 17.69
N GLN A 143 -10.42 -8.16 16.53
CA GLN A 143 -11.09 -9.45 16.41
C GLN A 143 -10.60 -10.23 15.19
N LYS A 144 -10.97 -11.52 15.10
CA LYS A 144 -10.70 -12.31 13.90
C LYS A 144 -11.52 -11.76 12.74
N HIS A 145 -10.89 -11.65 11.57
CA HIS A 145 -11.52 -11.27 10.31
C HIS A 145 -11.21 -12.30 9.23
N THR A 146 -12.15 -12.51 8.34
CA THR A 146 -11.96 -13.31 7.13
C THR A 146 -12.11 -12.39 5.92
N ILE A 147 -11.15 -12.42 5.00
CA ILE A 147 -11.15 -11.60 3.77
C ILE A 147 -10.83 -12.46 2.55
N LYS A 148 -11.32 -12.05 1.38
CA LYS A 148 -11.07 -12.71 0.09
C LYS A 148 -9.90 -12.06 -0.64
N LEU A 149 -9.23 -12.84 -1.48
CA LEU A 149 -8.19 -12.31 -2.36
C LEU A 149 -8.75 -11.21 -3.29
N GLU A 150 -10.01 -11.34 -3.70
CA GLU A 150 -10.71 -10.31 -4.47
C GLU A 150 -10.82 -8.98 -3.73
N ASP A 151 -11.19 -9.00 -2.44
CA ASP A 151 -11.29 -7.79 -1.62
C ASP A 151 -9.93 -7.11 -1.46
N ILE A 152 -8.86 -7.90 -1.39
CA ILE A 152 -7.48 -7.40 -1.34
C ILE A 152 -7.14 -6.66 -2.64
N PHE A 153 -7.30 -7.32 -3.77
CA PHE A 153 -6.92 -6.77 -5.07
C PHE A 153 -7.73 -5.54 -5.46
N SER A 154 -9.04 -5.55 -5.16
CA SER A 154 -9.94 -4.42 -5.40
C SER A 154 -9.66 -3.19 -4.52
N SER A 155 -8.83 -3.34 -3.48
CA SER A 155 -8.51 -2.29 -2.51
C SER A 155 -7.15 -1.63 -2.76
N ILE A 156 -6.35 -2.10 -3.73
CA ILE A 156 -5.03 -1.55 -4.03
C ILE A 156 -5.14 -0.52 -5.16
N PRO A 157 -4.95 0.78 -4.87
CA PRO A 157 -5.18 1.84 -5.86
C PRO A 157 -4.26 1.76 -7.07
N GLU A 158 -3.02 1.33 -6.89
CA GLU A 158 -2.04 1.18 -7.98
C GLU A 158 -2.40 0.09 -8.99
N LEU A 159 -3.33 -0.80 -8.64
CA LEU A 159 -3.75 -1.93 -9.47
C LEU A 159 -5.17 -1.78 -10.02
N PHE A 160 -5.89 -0.69 -9.72
CA PHE A 160 -7.31 -0.60 -10.05
C PHE A 160 -7.59 -0.70 -11.55
N ARG A 161 -6.73 -0.13 -12.40
CA ARG A 161 -6.90 -0.16 -13.87
C ARG A 161 -6.77 -1.57 -14.43
N GLU A 162 -5.74 -2.29 -14.00
CA GLU A 162 -5.53 -3.68 -14.38
C GLU A 162 -6.65 -4.59 -13.83
N TYR A 163 -7.07 -4.32 -12.58
CA TYR A 163 -8.14 -5.08 -11.93
C TYR A 163 -9.48 -4.96 -12.69
N ILE A 164 -9.89 -3.78 -13.10
CA ILE A 164 -11.13 -3.61 -13.88
C ILE A 164 -11.04 -4.23 -15.28
N ASN A 165 -9.84 -4.33 -15.87
CA ASN A 165 -9.64 -4.93 -17.19
C ASN A 165 -9.78 -6.47 -17.18
N ILE A 166 -9.47 -7.13 -16.07
CA ILE A 166 -9.61 -8.60 -15.96
C ILE A 166 -11.00 -9.02 -15.53
N ASN A 167 -11.89 -8.07 -15.21
CA ASN A 167 -13.13 -8.45 -14.53
C ASN A 167 -14.26 -7.43 -14.69
N GLU A 168 -14.99 -7.54 -15.80
CA GLU A 168 -16.07 -6.60 -16.18
C GLU A 168 -17.25 -6.51 -15.19
N ASN A 169 -17.42 -7.50 -14.30
CA ASN A 169 -18.58 -7.58 -13.40
C ASN A 169 -18.25 -7.39 -11.91
N ARG A 170 -17.00 -7.07 -11.57
CA ARG A 170 -16.57 -6.98 -10.17
C ARG A 170 -16.52 -5.53 -9.68
N GLN A 171 -16.72 -5.37 -8.37
CA GLN A 171 -16.76 -4.07 -7.71
C GLN A 171 -15.38 -3.68 -7.19
N LEU A 172 -15.04 -2.39 -7.29
CA LEU A 172 -13.89 -1.83 -6.60
C LEU A 172 -14.22 -1.57 -5.13
N SER A 173 -13.22 -1.76 -4.27
CA SER A 173 -13.29 -1.35 -2.86
C SER A 173 -12.61 0.01 -2.62
N ILE A 174 -12.24 0.71 -3.69
CA ILE A 174 -11.73 2.07 -3.68
C ILE A 174 -12.47 2.92 -4.69
N LEU A 175 -12.50 4.23 -4.45
CA LEU A 175 -12.95 5.24 -5.41
C LEU A 175 -11.70 6.01 -5.89
N PRO A 176 -11.22 5.78 -7.12
CA PRO A 176 -10.07 6.52 -7.66
C PRO A 176 -10.49 7.92 -8.05
N LEU A 177 -9.72 8.93 -7.63
CA LEU A 177 -10.11 10.33 -7.65
C LEU A 177 -9.04 11.21 -8.31
N ILE A 178 -9.50 12.29 -8.96
CA ILE A 178 -8.67 13.40 -9.42
C ILE A 178 -9.16 14.66 -8.71
N LYS A 179 -8.28 15.35 -8.00
CA LYS A 179 -8.61 16.59 -7.31
C LYS A 179 -8.96 17.68 -8.31
N LEU A 180 -10.06 18.39 -8.06
CA LEU A 180 -10.47 19.53 -8.84
C LEU A 180 -10.11 20.82 -8.10
N VAL A 181 -9.70 21.82 -8.85
CA VAL A 181 -9.52 23.17 -8.30
C VAL A 181 -10.91 23.78 -8.12
N ASN A 182 -11.30 24.01 -6.88
CA ASN A 182 -12.57 24.67 -6.52
C ASN A 182 -12.34 25.58 -5.30
N ASP A 183 -12.78 26.83 -5.40
CA ASP A 183 -12.50 27.86 -4.40
C ASP A 183 -13.30 27.67 -3.08
N ASN A 184 -14.40 26.92 -3.11
CA ASN A 184 -15.34 26.87 -1.98
C ASN A 184 -15.45 25.52 -1.29
N MET A 185 -15.14 24.43 -1.98
CA MET A 185 -15.25 23.06 -1.45
C MET A 185 -14.20 22.14 -2.05
N GLU A 186 -13.73 21.17 -1.28
CA GLU A 186 -12.85 20.14 -1.79
C GLU A 186 -13.65 19.20 -2.68
N ALA A 187 -13.36 19.24 -3.98
CA ALA A 187 -14.07 18.50 -5.01
C ALA A 187 -13.12 17.54 -5.74
N TYR A 188 -13.64 16.39 -6.10
CA TYR A 188 -12.91 15.36 -6.83
C TYR A 188 -13.75 14.83 -7.99
N LYS A 189 -13.09 14.56 -9.10
CA LYS A 189 -13.65 13.83 -10.23
C LYS A 189 -13.26 12.36 -10.13
N CYS A 190 -14.20 11.44 -10.37
CA CYS A 190 -13.89 10.03 -10.49
C CYS A 190 -13.01 9.77 -11.73
N GLN A 191 -11.97 8.96 -11.60
CA GLN A 191 -11.13 8.55 -12.73
C GLN A 191 -11.86 7.57 -13.67
N LEU A 192 -12.87 6.85 -13.16
CA LEU A 192 -13.71 5.99 -13.98
C LEU A 192 -14.75 6.81 -14.74
N ASN A 193 -15.01 6.44 -15.97
CA ASN A 193 -16.10 7.05 -16.74
C ASN A 193 -17.48 6.51 -16.30
N SER A 194 -18.55 7.14 -16.76
CA SER A 194 -19.92 6.77 -16.35
C SER A 194 -20.32 5.32 -16.76
N ALA A 195 -19.75 4.77 -17.83
CA ALA A 195 -19.98 3.38 -18.23
C ALA A 195 -19.33 2.39 -17.27
N GLN A 196 -18.28 2.79 -16.59
CA GLN A 196 -17.56 1.97 -15.59
C GLN A 196 -18.07 2.18 -14.16
N TYR A 197 -19.05 3.06 -13.96
CA TYR A 197 -19.55 3.41 -12.61
C TYR A 197 -20.13 2.21 -11.84
N HIS A 198 -20.59 1.19 -12.54
CA HIS A 198 -21.09 -0.03 -11.88
C HIS A 198 -20.06 -0.71 -10.96
N TYR A 199 -18.75 -0.51 -11.20
CA TYR A 199 -17.68 -1.02 -10.33
C TYR A 199 -17.69 -0.40 -8.93
N ILE A 200 -18.25 0.81 -8.77
CA ILE A 200 -18.23 1.55 -7.51
C ILE A 200 -19.57 1.50 -6.73
N LYS A 201 -20.52 0.68 -7.17
CA LYS A 201 -21.83 0.54 -6.48
C LYS A 201 -21.70 0.17 -4.99
N LYS A 202 -20.76 -0.71 -4.66
CA LYS A 202 -20.48 -1.12 -3.27
C LYS A 202 -20.04 0.09 -2.42
N ILE A 203 -19.35 1.05 -3.04
CA ILE A 203 -18.84 2.26 -2.38
C ILE A 203 -19.99 3.16 -1.95
N GLU A 204 -20.98 3.37 -2.81
CA GLU A 204 -22.14 4.22 -2.53
C GLU A 204 -23.02 3.68 -1.41
N MET A 205 -23.04 2.37 -1.21
CA MET A 205 -23.80 1.71 -0.15
C MET A 205 -23.12 1.83 1.22
N SER A 206 -21.82 2.16 1.25
CA SER A 206 -21.02 2.26 2.47
C SER A 206 -21.42 3.46 3.31
N GLU A 207 -21.59 3.26 4.62
CA GLU A 207 -21.83 4.35 5.56
C GLU A 207 -20.65 5.33 5.62
N LYS A 208 -19.42 4.84 5.50
CA LYS A 208 -18.20 5.67 5.43
C LYS A 208 -18.26 6.63 4.24
N TYR A 209 -18.68 6.14 3.06
CA TYR A 209 -18.90 6.99 1.89
C TYR A 209 -19.95 8.08 2.18
N LYS A 210 -21.13 7.69 2.67
CA LYS A 210 -22.21 8.63 2.99
C LYS A 210 -21.81 9.68 4.05
N GLN A 211 -20.96 9.31 5.00
CA GLN A 211 -20.42 10.23 5.99
C GLN A 211 -19.37 11.19 5.42
N SER A 212 -18.63 10.78 4.40
CA SER A 212 -17.50 11.54 3.84
C SER A 212 -17.89 12.45 2.68
N PHE A 213 -18.89 12.05 1.88
CA PHE A 213 -19.26 12.79 0.68
C PHE A 213 -20.70 13.33 0.74
N LEU A 214 -20.90 14.45 0.03
CA LEU A 214 -22.24 14.86 -0.42
C LEU A 214 -22.69 13.93 -1.55
N PRO A 215 -24.01 13.90 -1.88
CA PRO A 215 -24.47 13.19 -3.07
C PRO A 215 -23.68 13.65 -4.30
N HIS A 216 -23.15 12.70 -5.05
CA HIS A 216 -22.37 13.03 -6.24
C HIS A 216 -23.23 13.70 -7.31
N GLN A 217 -22.60 14.49 -8.15
CA GLN A 217 -23.24 15.18 -9.26
C GLN A 217 -22.61 14.77 -10.60
N LYS A 218 -23.38 14.82 -11.66
CA LYS A 218 -22.88 14.69 -13.02
C LYS A 218 -22.68 16.06 -13.63
N ASN A 219 -21.50 16.32 -14.18
CA ASN A 219 -21.26 17.51 -14.97
C ASN A 219 -21.81 17.37 -16.41
N TYR A 220 -21.68 18.42 -17.21
CA TYR A 220 -22.14 18.44 -18.62
C TYR A 220 -21.44 17.41 -19.53
N LYS A 221 -20.29 16.83 -19.09
CA LYS A 221 -19.58 15.74 -19.77
C LYS A 221 -19.96 14.36 -19.25
N ASN A 222 -21.00 14.24 -18.43
CA ASN A 222 -21.37 13.01 -17.70
C ASN A 222 -20.27 12.45 -16.77
N GLU A 223 -19.31 13.28 -16.37
CA GLU A 223 -18.30 12.90 -15.38
C GLU A 223 -18.90 13.03 -13.96
N LEU A 224 -18.52 12.07 -13.10
CA LEU A 224 -18.99 12.05 -11.69
C LEU A 224 -18.10 12.95 -10.83
N ILE A 225 -18.73 13.91 -10.18
CA ILE A 225 -18.10 14.86 -9.27
C ILE A 225 -18.52 14.57 -7.85
N PHE A 226 -17.54 14.43 -6.97
CA PHE A 226 -17.69 14.13 -5.56
C PHE A 226 -17.22 15.32 -4.73
N TYR A 227 -18.07 15.79 -3.84
CA TYR A 227 -17.76 16.88 -2.90
C TYR A 227 -17.56 16.32 -1.51
N VAL A 228 -16.37 16.56 -0.93
CA VAL A 228 -16.05 16.09 0.42
C VAL A 228 -16.80 16.94 1.44
N LYS A 229 -17.42 16.32 2.42
CA LYS A 229 -18.09 17.01 3.53
C LYS A 229 -17.05 17.73 4.39
N LEU A 230 -17.42 18.85 4.94
CA LEU A 230 -16.57 19.67 5.80
C LEU A 230 -16.01 18.83 6.98
N GLY A 231 -14.69 18.91 7.19
CA GLY A 231 -14.01 18.16 8.25
C GLY A 231 -13.81 16.67 7.97
N LYS A 232 -13.99 16.20 6.72
CA LYS A 232 -13.79 14.81 6.29
C LYS A 232 -12.67 14.62 5.28
N ASN A 233 -11.78 15.59 5.15
CA ASN A 233 -10.66 15.54 4.18
C ASN A 233 -9.71 14.37 4.43
N ASP A 234 -9.53 13.96 5.68
CA ASP A 234 -8.70 12.79 6.06
C ASP A 234 -9.21 11.45 5.50
N SER A 235 -10.46 11.43 5.00
CA SER A 235 -11.01 10.26 4.33
C SER A 235 -10.39 10.01 2.95
N ILE A 236 -9.80 11.04 2.33
CA ILE A 236 -9.11 10.94 1.05
C ILE A 236 -7.64 10.62 1.31
N LYS A 237 -7.18 9.55 0.69
CA LYS A 237 -5.79 9.08 0.78
C LYS A 237 -5.05 9.34 -0.52
N THR A 238 -3.74 9.30 -0.45
CA THR A 238 -2.85 9.39 -1.61
C THR A 238 -2.11 8.07 -1.80
N SER A 239 -2.14 7.53 -3.01
CA SER A 239 -1.39 6.34 -3.42
C SER A 239 0.13 6.62 -3.47
N PHE A 240 0.94 5.59 -3.71
CA PHE A 240 2.38 5.75 -3.94
C PHE A 240 2.69 6.49 -5.25
N LEU A 241 1.73 6.51 -6.19
CA LEU A 241 1.83 7.28 -7.44
C LEU A 241 1.39 8.74 -7.30
N GLY A 242 0.96 9.16 -6.10
CA GLY A 242 0.43 10.50 -5.87
C GLY A 242 -1.03 10.68 -6.28
N GLU A 243 -1.71 9.63 -6.71
CA GLU A 243 -3.13 9.67 -7.09
C GLU A 243 -4.02 9.65 -5.85
N PHE A 244 -5.12 10.40 -5.87
CA PHE A 244 -6.07 10.42 -4.77
C PHE A 244 -7.04 9.24 -4.85
N PHE A 245 -7.41 8.70 -3.71
CA PHE A 245 -8.43 7.67 -3.61
C PHE A 245 -9.17 7.71 -2.28
N PHE A 246 -10.39 7.18 -2.29
CA PHE A 246 -11.15 6.89 -1.08
C PHE A 246 -11.25 5.38 -0.92
N GLN A 247 -10.93 4.87 0.25
CA GLN A 247 -10.95 3.44 0.55
C GLN A 247 -12.15 3.07 1.41
N LEU A 248 -12.85 2.02 1.01
CA LEU A 248 -13.90 1.41 1.81
C LEU A 248 -13.34 0.55 2.94
N GLU A 249 -14.19 0.34 3.92
CA GLU A 249 -14.00 -0.71 4.91
C GLU A 249 -14.19 -2.09 4.27
N ILE A 250 -13.30 -3.01 4.62
CA ILE A 250 -13.47 -4.43 4.32
C ILE A 250 -14.23 -5.03 5.51
N ASN A 251 -15.41 -5.63 5.27
CA ASN A 251 -16.25 -6.22 6.32
C ASN A 251 -16.54 -5.23 7.48
N GLU A 252 -17.50 -4.36 7.29
CA GLU A 252 -18.16 -3.42 8.24
C GLU A 252 -17.26 -2.63 9.24
N SER A 253 -16.06 -3.11 9.59
CA SER A 253 -15.19 -2.47 10.59
C SER A 253 -13.69 -2.54 10.31
N LEU A 254 -13.26 -3.28 9.30
CA LEU A 254 -11.85 -3.49 9.03
C LEU A 254 -11.33 -2.51 7.97
N VAL A 255 -10.47 -1.60 8.40
CA VAL A 255 -9.69 -0.75 7.49
C VAL A 255 -8.23 -1.14 7.65
N ILE A 256 -7.65 -1.68 6.59
CA ILE A 256 -6.21 -2.01 6.51
C ILE A 256 -5.62 -1.19 5.37
N GLU A 257 -4.43 -0.64 5.56
CA GLU A 257 -3.73 0.05 4.49
C GLU A 257 -3.46 -0.88 3.30
N PRO A 258 -3.59 -0.38 2.05
CA PRO A 258 -3.45 -1.20 0.85
C PRO A 258 -2.17 -2.04 0.80
N ILE A 259 -1.06 -1.51 1.31
CA ILE A 259 0.22 -2.24 1.34
C ILE A 259 0.17 -3.48 2.25
N PHE A 260 -0.50 -3.40 3.40
CA PHE A 260 -0.70 -4.54 4.29
C PHE A 260 -1.74 -5.54 3.75
N LEU A 261 -2.73 -5.07 3.00
CA LEU A 261 -3.59 -5.98 2.22
C LEU A 261 -2.75 -6.75 1.20
N GLY A 262 -1.78 -6.09 0.56
CA GLY A 262 -0.81 -6.75 -0.30
C GLY A 262 0.00 -7.84 0.42
N VAL A 263 0.41 -7.63 1.67
CA VAL A 263 1.09 -8.67 2.48
C VAL A 263 0.20 -9.90 2.66
N ILE A 264 -1.10 -9.73 2.90
CA ILE A 264 -2.05 -10.84 3.00
C ILE A 264 -2.20 -11.54 1.64
N GLY A 265 -2.30 -10.79 0.54
CA GLY A 265 -2.32 -11.34 -0.82
C GLY A 265 -1.09 -12.19 -1.13
N LEU A 266 0.10 -11.71 -0.77
CA LEU A 266 1.35 -12.47 -0.89
C LEU A 266 1.32 -13.76 -0.06
N TYR A 267 0.79 -13.72 1.17
CA TYR A 267 0.64 -14.92 2.01
C TYR A 267 -0.22 -15.98 1.31
N ILE A 268 -1.36 -15.58 0.72
CA ILE A 268 -2.22 -16.50 -0.02
C ILE A 268 -1.45 -17.14 -1.18
N LEU A 269 -0.86 -16.33 -2.05
CA LEU A 269 -0.13 -16.82 -3.23
C LEU A 269 1.09 -17.68 -2.86
N ALA A 270 1.84 -17.30 -1.82
CA ALA A 270 2.97 -18.06 -1.31
C ALA A 270 2.54 -19.42 -0.71
N THR A 271 1.40 -19.44 -0.01
CA THR A 271 0.83 -20.68 0.55
C THR A 271 0.40 -21.63 -0.55
N LEU A 272 -0.23 -21.13 -1.62
CA LEU A 272 -0.59 -21.91 -2.79
C LEU A 272 0.66 -22.47 -3.49
N SER A 273 1.62 -21.61 -3.75
CA SER A 273 2.88 -22.00 -4.41
C SER A 273 3.65 -23.07 -3.63
N ARG A 274 3.58 -23.06 -2.30
CA ARG A 274 4.36 -23.96 -1.44
C ARG A 274 3.63 -25.26 -1.08
N TYR A 275 2.34 -25.16 -0.69
CA TYR A 275 1.63 -26.26 -0.08
C TYR A 275 0.50 -26.83 -0.93
N HIS A 276 0.07 -26.10 -1.97
CA HIS A 276 -1.02 -26.47 -2.89
C HIS A 276 -0.52 -26.36 -4.33
N THR A 277 0.60 -27.04 -4.60
CA THR A 277 1.31 -26.95 -5.88
C THR A 277 0.52 -27.51 -7.05
N ASP A 278 -0.34 -28.46 -6.82
CA ASP A 278 -1.28 -29.01 -7.78
C ASP A 278 -2.31 -27.94 -8.24
N TYR A 279 -2.94 -27.25 -7.28
CA TYR A 279 -3.84 -26.13 -7.55
C TYR A 279 -3.09 -25.00 -8.29
N TRP A 280 -1.95 -24.57 -7.76
CA TRP A 280 -1.16 -23.49 -8.32
C TRP A 280 -0.68 -23.76 -9.74
N ASN A 281 -0.17 -24.96 -10.01
CA ASN A 281 0.23 -25.38 -11.35
C ASN A 281 -0.95 -25.47 -12.31
N SER A 282 -2.08 -26.00 -11.85
CA SER A 282 -3.30 -26.07 -12.65
C SER A 282 -3.79 -24.66 -13.01
N PHE A 283 -3.82 -23.75 -12.05
CA PHE A 283 -4.18 -22.36 -12.27
C PHE A 283 -3.29 -21.70 -13.33
N ILE A 284 -1.95 -21.81 -13.21
CA ILE A 284 -1.01 -21.20 -14.16
C ILE A 284 -1.20 -21.79 -15.58
N LYS A 285 -1.36 -23.09 -15.70
CA LYS A 285 -1.51 -23.76 -17.01
C LYS A 285 -2.84 -23.44 -17.70
N ASN A 286 -3.90 -23.25 -16.94
CA ASN A 286 -5.25 -23.11 -17.47
C ASN A 286 -5.75 -21.65 -17.51
N ASN A 287 -4.90 -20.70 -17.11
CA ASN A 287 -5.30 -19.27 -17.08
C ASN A 287 -5.52 -18.74 -18.50
N LYS A 288 -6.76 -18.34 -18.80
CA LYS A 288 -7.16 -17.75 -20.08
C LYS A 288 -7.67 -16.31 -19.97
N ASP A 289 -7.87 -15.83 -18.75
CA ASP A 289 -8.50 -14.54 -18.45
C ASP A 289 -7.51 -13.40 -18.12
N GLY A 290 -6.21 -13.67 -18.25
CA GLY A 290 -5.17 -12.65 -17.98
C GLY A 290 -4.85 -12.43 -16.50
N LEU A 291 -5.43 -13.22 -15.58
CA LEU A 291 -5.21 -13.07 -14.16
C LEU A 291 -3.75 -13.34 -13.76
N ILE A 292 -3.00 -14.15 -14.52
CA ILE A 292 -1.55 -14.33 -14.32
C ILE A 292 -0.81 -13.00 -14.52
N ASN A 293 -1.10 -12.27 -15.59
CA ASN A 293 -0.46 -10.98 -15.85
C ASN A 293 -0.78 -9.97 -14.73
N PHE A 294 -2.01 -10.03 -14.20
CA PHE A 294 -2.39 -9.22 -13.06
C PHE A 294 -1.60 -9.60 -11.79
N ILE A 295 -1.41 -10.91 -11.53
CA ILE A 295 -0.58 -11.38 -10.40
C ILE A 295 0.86 -10.90 -10.57
N GLU A 296 1.44 -10.95 -11.77
CA GLU A 296 2.78 -10.41 -12.02
C GLU A 296 2.86 -8.91 -11.71
N LYS A 297 1.84 -8.13 -12.10
CA LYS A 297 1.71 -6.72 -11.74
C LYS A 297 1.63 -6.53 -10.22
N PHE A 298 0.82 -7.34 -9.54
CA PHE A 298 0.72 -7.34 -8.09
C PHE A 298 2.07 -7.66 -7.41
N LEU A 299 2.80 -8.66 -7.88
CA LEU A 299 4.13 -8.98 -7.36
C LEU A 299 5.12 -7.81 -7.58
N ASN A 300 5.05 -7.15 -8.74
CA ASN A 300 5.86 -5.97 -9.02
C ASN A 300 5.48 -4.79 -8.13
N PHE A 301 4.18 -4.57 -7.88
CA PHE A 301 3.69 -3.60 -6.91
C PHE A 301 4.32 -3.85 -5.52
N MET A 302 4.27 -5.07 -5.02
CA MET A 302 4.83 -5.42 -3.72
C MET A 302 6.36 -5.26 -3.66
N ARG A 303 7.08 -5.68 -4.74
CA ARG A 303 8.54 -5.48 -4.83
C ARG A 303 8.94 -4.02 -4.73
N ARG A 304 8.16 -3.15 -5.39
CA ARG A 304 8.47 -1.72 -5.49
C ARG A 304 8.02 -0.95 -4.26
N TYR A 305 6.80 -1.15 -3.80
CA TYR A 305 6.18 -0.22 -2.84
C TYR A 305 6.26 -0.67 -1.38
N LEU A 306 6.42 -1.95 -1.09
CA LEU A 306 6.63 -2.36 0.30
C LEU A 306 7.97 -1.87 0.88
N PRO A 307 9.12 -2.01 0.18
CA PRO A 307 10.37 -1.42 0.67
C PRO A 307 10.29 0.11 0.79
N ASN A 308 9.63 0.80 -0.15
CA ASN A 308 9.39 2.25 -0.06
C ASN A 308 8.59 2.62 1.19
N TYR A 309 7.50 1.92 1.46
CA TYR A 309 6.66 2.12 2.63
C TYR A 309 7.46 1.95 3.95
N ILE A 310 8.30 0.92 4.02
CA ILE A 310 9.15 0.70 5.18
C ILE A 310 10.18 1.82 5.35
N LEU A 311 10.80 2.28 4.26
CA LEU A 311 11.71 3.40 4.29
C LEU A 311 11.01 4.69 4.76
N ASP A 312 9.78 4.93 4.27
CA ASP A 312 8.95 6.07 4.70
C ASP A 312 8.73 6.09 6.22
N ILE A 313 8.43 4.92 6.80
CA ILE A 313 8.23 4.78 8.26
C ILE A 313 9.53 5.02 9.02
N ILE A 314 10.63 4.42 8.58
CA ILE A 314 11.93 4.53 9.25
C ILE A 314 12.44 5.98 9.26
N GLU A 315 12.24 6.69 8.16
CA GLU A 315 12.70 8.07 7.99
C GLU A 315 11.64 9.12 8.37
N GLU A 316 10.43 8.69 8.75
CA GLU A 316 9.29 9.53 9.17
C GLU A 316 8.90 10.58 8.10
N LYS A 317 9.12 10.24 6.82
CA LYS A 317 8.80 11.10 5.67
C LYS A 317 8.32 10.25 4.49
N LYS A 318 7.45 10.81 3.65
CA LYS A 318 6.99 10.15 2.44
C LYS A 318 7.94 10.43 1.28
N HIS A 319 8.50 9.35 0.67
CA HIS A 319 9.35 9.42 -0.50
C HIS A 319 8.53 9.21 -1.77
N ILE A 320 8.52 10.20 -2.64
CA ILE A 320 7.96 10.09 -3.99
C ILE A 320 9.12 10.11 -4.97
N TYR A 321 9.26 9.05 -5.74
CA TYR A 321 10.29 8.95 -6.77
C TYR A 321 9.70 9.28 -8.14
N THR A 322 10.39 10.15 -8.88
CA THR A 322 10.03 10.51 -10.26
C THR A 322 11.24 10.38 -11.17
N ASN A 323 11.02 9.95 -12.40
CA ASN A 323 12.03 9.94 -13.46
C ASN A 323 11.93 11.16 -14.39
N HIS A 324 10.95 12.03 -14.15
CA HIS A 324 10.83 13.27 -14.90
C HIS A 324 11.35 14.45 -14.07
N VAL A 325 12.28 15.19 -14.65
CA VAL A 325 12.54 16.56 -14.18
C VAL A 325 11.27 17.33 -14.52
N VAL A 326 10.46 17.60 -13.49
CA VAL A 326 9.33 18.51 -13.66
C VAL A 326 9.94 19.86 -14.03
N SER A 327 9.86 20.23 -15.31
CA SER A 327 10.36 21.53 -15.75
C SER A 327 9.56 22.62 -15.03
N ILE A 328 10.18 23.77 -14.81
CA ILE A 328 9.46 24.93 -14.24
C ILE A 328 8.24 25.29 -15.10
N GLU A 329 8.29 24.96 -16.40
CA GLU A 329 7.18 25.14 -17.34
C GLU A 329 6.02 24.15 -17.11
N ASP A 330 6.30 22.88 -16.77
CA ASP A 330 5.27 21.90 -16.38
C ASP A 330 4.62 22.27 -15.05
N LEU A 331 5.39 22.81 -14.10
CA LEU A 331 4.87 23.36 -12.85
C LEU A 331 3.99 24.60 -13.11
N ARG A 332 4.37 25.48 -14.06
CA ARG A 332 3.58 26.66 -14.42
C ARG A 332 2.28 26.30 -15.12
N SER A 333 2.26 25.27 -15.94
CA SER A 333 1.04 24.83 -16.65
C SER A 333 0.00 24.19 -15.72
N ASN A 334 0.43 23.65 -14.57
CA ASN A 334 -0.42 22.99 -13.56
C ASN A 334 -0.77 23.86 -12.35
N LEU A 335 -0.08 24.99 -12.17
CA LEU A 335 -0.35 25.95 -11.11
C LEU A 335 -1.10 27.15 -11.72
N SER A 336 -2.36 27.38 -11.32
CA SER A 336 -3.04 28.60 -11.70
C SER A 336 -2.21 29.81 -11.23
N GLU A 337 -2.12 30.88 -12.02
CA GLU A 337 -1.42 32.13 -11.68
C GLU A 337 -1.81 32.61 -10.27
N LYS A 338 -3.07 32.45 -9.90
CA LYS A 338 -3.63 32.78 -8.58
C LYS A 338 -2.98 32.01 -7.43
N TYR A 339 -2.67 30.71 -7.60
CA TYR A 339 -1.99 29.90 -6.57
C TYR A 339 -0.53 30.36 -6.34
N ILE A 340 0.15 30.73 -7.41
CA ILE A 340 1.52 31.28 -7.34
C ILE A 340 1.49 32.63 -6.62
N GLU A 341 0.56 33.51 -6.95
CA GLU A 341 0.40 34.81 -6.30
C GLU A 341 0.08 34.68 -4.81
N GLU A 342 -0.82 33.78 -4.41
CA GLU A 342 -1.13 33.54 -3.00
C GLU A 342 0.05 33.00 -2.21
N ARG A 343 0.85 32.11 -2.79
CA ARG A 343 2.04 31.55 -2.15
C ARG A 343 3.13 32.61 -2.02
N ILE A 344 3.33 33.46 -3.02
CA ILE A 344 4.23 34.61 -2.96
C ILE A 344 3.78 35.61 -1.87
N LYS A 345 2.48 35.92 -1.79
CA LYS A 345 1.92 36.79 -0.76
C LYS A 345 2.17 36.25 0.67
N ARG A 346 2.01 34.94 0.88
CA ARG A 346 2.32 34.29 2.17
C ARG A 346 3.79 34.40 2.53
N ILE A 347 4.69 34.07 1.61
CA ILE A 347 6.15 34.16 1.84
C ILE A 347 6.56 35.60 2.17
N ILE A 348 5.98 36.60 1.49
CA ILE A 348 6.24 38.03 1.77
C ILE A 348 5.72 38.40 3.17
N GLN A 349 4.52 37.93 3.56
CA GLN A 349 3.95 38.20 4.88
C GLN A 349 4.72 37.52 6.02
N GLU A 350 5.26 36.35 5.80
CA GLU A 350 6.11 35.65 6.78
C GLU A 350 7.46 36.34 6.95
N ASN A 351 8.06 36.83 5.87
CA ASN A 351 9.33 37.57 5.92
C ASN A 351 9.21 39.02 6.41
N THR A 352 8.00 39.59 6.47
CA THR A 352 7.77 40.92 7.04
C THR A 352 7.37 40.90 8.52
N ARG A 353 7.22 39.70 9.11
CA ARG A 353 6.93 39.52 10.54
C ARG A 353 8.14 39.06 11.36
N SER A 354 9.28 38.86 10.72
CA SER A 354 10.59 38.62 11.32
C SER A 354 11.42 39.94 11.30
#